data_dccd018a40d416111a5e9471a42500fd
#
_entry.id   dccd018a40d416111a5e9471a42500fd
#
_cell.length_a   1.000
_cell.length_b   1.000
_cell.length_c   1.000
_cell.angle_alpha   90.00
_cell.angle_beta   90.00
_cell.angle_gamma   90.00
#
_symmetry.space_group_name_H-M   'P 1'
#
loop_
_entity.id
_entity.type
_entity.pdbx_description
1 polymer ?
#
loop_
_entity_poly.entity_id
_entity_poly.type
_entity_poly.pdbx_seq_one_letter_code
_entity_poly.pdbx_strand_id
1 'polypeptide(L)'
;HEKVHYVAPSAENVEKEMNAFLAWFNGSTEVCDYVKSAVAHLWFVCIHPFDDGNGRIGRAIADMALNMADRSKMRFFSMSRQINAEKKKYYEVLEQTQNGDCDITEWLVWYLSCMIRAISASDDALSRVLSKATFWQVHAEKGITERQRDVLNKYLDGYQGKLTVKKWAKFAAVSAD
;
A
#
# COMPACT_ATOMS: atom_id res chain seq x y z
N HIS A 1 30.84 -10.95 -0.40
CA HIS A 1 30.90 -9.52 -0.73
C HIS A 1 29.47 -8.97 -0.63
N GLU A 2 29.26 -8.10 0.35
CA GLU A 2 28.01 -7.39 0.48
C GLU A 2 27.92 -6.36 -0.66
N LYS A 3 26.85 -6.42 -1.47
CA LYS A 3 26.64 -5.48 -2.55
C LYS A 3 26.12 -4.18 -1.97
N VAL A 4 26.92 -3.13 -2.00
CA VAL A 4 26.46 -1.79 -1.63
C VAL A 4 25.58 -1.24 -2.75
N HIS A 5 24.31 -1.01 -2.48
CA HIS A 5 23.31 -0.53 -3.43
C HIS A 5 23.26 1.01 -3.50
N TYR A 6 23.53 1.67 -2.40
CA TYR A 6 23.53 3.14 -2.28
C TYR A 6 24.42 3.56 -1.12
N VAL A 7 25.11 4.70 -1.26
CA VAL A 7 25.91 5.33 -0.21
C VAL A 7 25.18 6.55 0.30
N ALA A 8 24.63 6.46 1.50
CA ALA A 8 23.97 7.56 2.17
C ALA A 8 24.98 8.67 2.60
N PRO A 9 24.52 9.90 2.88
CA PRO A 9 25.35 10.94 3.44
C PRO A 9 26.13 10.49 4.68
N SER A 10 27.36 11.01 4.85
CA SER A 10 28.14 10.71 6.06
C SER A 10 27.40 11.18 7.32
N ALA A 11 27.67 10.52 8.46
CA ALA A 11 27.02 10.83 9.74
C ALA A 11 27.08 12.33 10.11
N GLU A 12 28.18 13.02 9.77
CA GLU A 12 28.37 14.45 10.00
C GLU A 12 27.38 15.33 9.21
N ASN A 13 26.88 14.85 8.08
CA ASN A 13 25.96 15.57 7.21
C ASN A 13 24.48 15.25 7.47
N VAL A 14 24.18 14.17 8.19
CA VAL A 14 22.79 13.71 8.41
C VAL A 14 21.95 14.80 9.08
N GLU A 15 22.45 15.49 10.09
CA GLU A 15 21.71 16.56 10.78
C GLU A 15 21.36 17.70 9.83
N LYS A 16 22.31 18.14 9.00
CA LYS A 16 22.09 19.18 7.99
C LYS A 16 21.04 18.78 6.97
N GLU A 17 21.15 17.57 6.43
CA GLU A 17 20.20 17.03 5.44
C GLU A 17 18.79 16.87 6.04
N MET A 18 18.69 16.38 7.28
CA MET A 18 17.42 16.27 7.98
C MET A 18 16.79 17.64 8.24
N ASN A 19 17.57 18.64 8.62
CA ASN A 19 17.07 20.00 8.83
C ASN A 19 16.54 20.61 7.52
N ALA A 20 17.24 20.41 6.40
CA ALA A 20 16.77 20.84 5.08
C ALA A 20 15.48 20.11 4.67
N PHE A 21 15.42 18.81 4.86
CA PHE A 21 14.22 17.99 4.64
C PHE A 21 13.02 18.48 5.46
N LEU A 22 13.21 18.70 6.76
CA LEU A 22 12.14 19.14 7.66
C LEU A 22 11.66 20.55 7.32
N ALA A 23 12.55 21.47 6.96
CA ALA A 23 12.20 22.81 6.51
C ALA A 23 11.33 22.77 5.26
N TRP A 24 11.72 21.93 4.26
CA TRP A 24 10.92 21.74 3.06
C TRP A 24 9.58 21.02 3.34
N PHE A 25 9.60 19.98 4.15
CA PHE A 25 8.39 19.19 4.46
C PHE A 25 7.32 20.03 5.18
N ASN A 26 7.72 20.88 6.11
CA ASN A 26 6.83 21.75 6.89
C ASN A 26 6.50 23.07 6.19
N GLY A 27 7.27 23.44 5.18
CA GLY A 27 7.06 24.66 4.40
C GLY A 27 5.89 24.56 3.41
N SER A 28 5.41 25.71 2.95
CA SER A 28 4.51 25.79 1.81
C SER A 28 5.30 25.46 0.54
N THR A 29 4.78 24.54 -0.27
CA THR A 29 5.39 24.16 -1.55
C THR A 29 4.37 24.36 -2.65
N GLU A 30 4.81 24.76 -3.85
CA GLU A 30 3.97 24.80 -5.04
C GLU A 30 3.74 23.39 -5.62
N VAL A 31 4.35 22.38 -5.03
CA VAL A 31 4.27 20.99 -5.47
C VAL A 31 2.94 20.39 -5.01
N CYS A 32 2.25 19.71 -5.92
CA CYS A 32 1.05 18.94 -5.61
C CYS A 32 1.32 17.97 -4.44
N ASP A 33 0.40 17.88 -3.48
CA ASP A 33 0.55 17.11 -2.24
C ASP A 33 0.87 15.62 -2.49
N TYR A 34 0.32 15.02 -3.53
CA TYR A 34 0.64 13.62 -3.90
C TYR A 34 2.10 13.47 -4.37
N VAL A 35 2.60 14.46 -5.10
CA VAL A 35 4.01 14.53 -5.50
C VAL A 35 4.88 14.82 -4.27
N LYS A 36 4.43 15.69 -3.36
CA LYS A 36 5.11 15.95 -2.07
C LYS A 36 5.29 14.67 -1.27
N SER A 37 4.29 13.80 -1.23
CA SER A 37 4.39 12.49 -0.58
C SER A 37 5.47 11.60 -1.23
N ALA A 38 5.52 11.54 -2.55
CA ALA A 38 6.52 10.76 -3.27
C ALA A 38 7.96 11.27 -3.03
N VAL A 39 8.13 12.59 -3.08
CA VAL A 39 9.43 13.25 -2.83
C VAL A 39 9.86 13.06 -1.38
N ALA A 40 8.94 13.23 -0.42
CA ALA A 40 9.23 13.06 1.00
C ALA A 40 9.72 11.63 1.31
N HIS A 41 9.08 10.63 0.72
CA HIS A 41 9.51 9.25 0.85
C HIS A 41 10.93 9.05 0.32
N LEU A 42 11.18 9.45 -0.94
CA LEU A 42 12.48 9.29 -1.59
C LEU A 42 13.57 10.00 -0.82
N TRP A 43 13.38 11.29 -0.52
CA TRP A 43 14.39 12.12 0.15
C TRP A 43 14.78 11.57 1.51
N PHE A 44 13.78 11.19 2.33
CA PHE A 44 14.05 10.59 3.63
C PHE A 44 14.85 9.27 3.52
N VAL A 45 14.50 8.40 2.56
CA VAL A 45 15.20 7.15 2.34
C VAL A 45 16.62 7.39 1.81
N CYS A 46 16.85 8.47 1.04
CA CYS A 46 18.19 8.87 0.60
C CYS A 46 19.05 9.41 1.75
N ILE A 47 18.48 10.18 2.68
CA ILE A 47 19.24 10.64 3.87
C ILE A 47 19.65 9.44 4.74
N HIS A 48 18.78 8.44 4.86
CA HIS A 48 19.00 7.19 5.60
C HIS A 48 19.50 7.39 7.04
N PRO A 49 18.80 8.18 7.89
CA PRO A 49 19.34 8.68 9.14
C PRO A 49 19.46 7.65 10.26
N PHE A 50 18.94 6.44 10.11
CA PHE A 50 18.91 5.40 11.14
C PHE A 50 19.61 4.14 10.67
N ASP A 51 20.11 3.33 11.60
CA ASP A 51 20.73 2.03 11.32
C ASP A 51 19.70 1.02 10.77
N ASP A 52 18.44 1.07 11.23
CA ASP A 52 17.33 0.25 10.72
C ASP A 52 16.02 1.06 10.72
N GLY A 53 15.07 0.61 9.91
CA GLY A 53 13.73 1.15 9.90
C GLY A 53 13.50 2.32 8.93
N ASN A 54 14.51 2.80 8.21
CA ASN A 54 14.39 3.95 7.31
C ASN A 54 13.25 3.79 6.29
N GLY A 55 13.10 2.62 5.69
CA GLY A 55 12.00 2.35 4.76
C GLY A 55 10.61 2.38 5.43
N ARG A 56 10.50 1.96 6.69
CA ARG A 56 9.24 2.02 7.47
C ARG A 56 8.87 3.45 7.80
N ILE A 57 9.84 4.22 8.27
CA ILE A 57 9.67 5.64 8.62
C ILE A 57 9.40 6.46 7.35
N GLY A 58 10.12 6.24 6.26
CA GLY A 58 9.88 6.91 4.98
C GLY A 58 8.44 6.70 4.47
N ARG A 59 7.90 5.47 4.58
CA ARG A 59 6.50 5.21 4.26
C ARG A 59 5.53 5.95 5.21
N ALA A 60 5.83 6.01 6.51
CA ALA A 60 5.00 6.74 7.46
C ALA A 60 4.99 8.25 7.18
N ILE A 61 6.14 8.83 6.81
CA ILE A 61 6.25 10.23 6.40
C ILE A 61 5.45 10.50 5.13
N ALA A 62 5.55 9.60 4.14
CA ALA A 62 4.77 9.68 2.92
C ALA A 62 3.26 9.60 3.20
N ASP A 63 2.85 8.70 4.08
CA ASP A 63 1.47 8.58 4.53
C ASP A 63 0.99 9.83 5.28
N MET A 64 1.85 10.47 6.05
CA MET A 64 1.56 11.75 6.72
C MET A 64 1.34 12.86 5.71
N ALA A 65 2.19 12.98 4.69
CA ALA A 65 2.01 13.95 3.61
C ALA A 65 0.68 13.75 2.86
N LEU A 66 0.32 12.50 2.56
CA LEU A 66 -0.97 12.17 1.93
C LEU A 66 -2.17 12.52 2.83
N ASN A 67 -2.06 12.35 4.15
CA ASN A 67 -3.13 12.73 5.07
C ASN A 67 -3.29 14.25 5.19
N MET A 68 -2.20 15.00 5.01
CA MET A 68 -2.27 16.48 4.95
C MET A 68 -2.97 16.96 3.66
N ALA A 69 -2.76 16.24 2.54
CA ALA A 69 -3.39 16.49 1.25
C ALA A 69 -4.89 16.17 1.24
N ASP A 70 -5.22 15.03 1.82
CA ASP A 70 -6.58 14.53 1.85
C ASP A 70 -7.31 15.13 3.07
N ARG A 71 -8.22 16.08 2.80
CA ARG A 71 -9.09 16.69 3.82
C ARG A 71 -10.05 15.67 4.46
N SER A 72 -10.08 14.44 3.97
CA SER A 72 -10.87 13.35 4.52
C SER A 72 -10.20 12.78 5.77
N LYS A 73 -10.98 12.58 6.83
CA LYS A 73 -10.49 11.99 8.10
C LYS A 73 -10.17 10.50 7.98
N MET A 74 -10.48 9.86 6.86
CA MET A 74 -10.31 8.41 6.67
C MET A 74 -9.80 8.13 5.26
N ARG A 75 -8.61 7.54 5.19
CA ARG A 75 -8.04 7.02 3.95
C ARG A 75 -8.24 5.50 3.88
N PHE A 76 -8.87 5.03 2.81
CA PHE A 76 -9.24 3.62 2.64
C PHE A 76 -8.18 2.78 1.92
N PHE A 77 -7.11 3.39 1.39
CA PHE A 77 -6.02 2.68 0.73
C PHE A 77 -4.72 2.73 1.53
N SER A 78 -3.83 1.75 1.31
CA SER A 78 -2.54 1.65 1.98
C SER A 78 -1.41 1.58 0.97
N MET A 79 -0.62 2.65 0.89
CA MET A 79 0.62 2.67 0.11
C MET A 79 1.60 1.61 0.60
N SER A 80 1.75 1.46 1.90
CA SER A 80 2.66 0.46 2.49
C SER A 80 2.32 -0.97 2.06
N ARG A 81 1.03 -1.32 1.97
CA ARG A 81 0.58 -2.62 1.49
C ARG A 81 0.90 -2.82 0.01
N GLN A 82 0.63 -1.81 -0.81
CA GLN A 82 0.88 -1.88 -2.25
C GLN A 82 2.38 -1.94 -2.57
N ILE A 83 3.20 -1.11 -1.92
CA ILE A 83 4.66 -1.15 -2.04
C ILE A 83 5.19 -2.54 -1.66
N ASN A 84 4.66 -3.16 -0.59
CA ASN A 84 5.07 -4.50 -0.21
C ASN A 84 4.68 -5.56 -1.25
N ALA A 85 3.54 -5.42 -1.90
CA ALA A 85 3.11 -6.31 -3.00
C ALA A 85 4.02 -6.16 -4.24
N GLU A 86 4.58 -4.96 -4.46
CA GLU A 86 5.49 -4.64 -5.57
C GLU A 86 6.96 -4.51 -5.13
N LYS A 87 7.34 -5.16 -4.02
CA LYS A 87 8.61 -4.96 -3.31
C LYS A 87 9.83 -4.99 -4.24
N LYS A 88 9.86 -5.91 -5.20
CA LYS A 88 10.98 -6.02 -6.14
C LYS A 88 11.11 -4.77 -7.00
N LYS A 89 10.00 -4.31 -7.60
CA LYS A 89 9.99 -3.12 -8.45
C LYS A 89 10.30 -1.85 -7.67
N TYR A 90 9.81 -1.77 -6.43
CA TYR A 90 10.15 -0.67 -5.51
C TYR A 90 11.66 -0.51 -5.34
N TYR A 91 12.36 -1.60 -5.01
CA TYR A 91 13.82 -1.52 -4.81
C TYR A 91 14.59 -1.26 -6.11
N GLU A 92 14.13 -1.80 -7.24
CA GLU A 92 14.74 -1.52 -8.56
C GLU A 92 14.68 -0.02 -8.88
N VAL A 93 13.49 0.59 -8.78
CA VAL A 93 13.31 2.01 -9.09
C VAL A 93 14.04 2.90 -8.09
N LEU A 94 14.00 2.52 -6.81
CA LEU A 94 14.70 3.26 -5.76
C LEU A 94 16.22 3.27 -6.01
N GLU A 95 16.83 2.10 -6.27
CA GLU A 95 18.27 1.97 -6.56
C GLU A 95 18.65 2.76 -7.81
N GLN A 96 17.85 2.71 -8.88
CA GLN A 96 18.08 3.48 -10.09
C GLN A 96 18.05 4.98 -9.83
N THR A 97 17.05 5.46 -9.09
CA THR A 97 16.92 6.89 -8.79
C THR A 97 18.03 7.38 -7.86
N GLN A 98 18.42 6.59 -6.85
CA GLN A 98 19.47 6.95 -5.90
C GLN A 98 20.87 7.03 -6.55
N ASN A 99 21.11 6.28 -7.61
CA ASN A 99 22.39 6.27 -8.34
C ASN A 99 22.35 7.11 -9.63
N GLY A 100 21.25 7.84 -9.89
CA GLY A 100 21.08 8.70 -11.06
C GLY A 100 21.62 10.12 -10.87
N ASP A 101 21.23 10.98 -11.80
CA ASP A 101 21.66 12.39 -11.92
C ASP A 101 20.67 13.40 -11.30
N CYS A 102 19.93 13.01 -10.27
CA CYS A 102 18.86 13.78 -9.64
C CYS A 102 17.56 13.91 -10.48
N ASP A 103 17.43 13.26 -11.62
CA ASP A 103 16.15 13.09 -12.28
C ASP A 103 15.32 12.01 -11.53
N ILE A 104 14.26 12.45 -10.88
CA ILE A 104 13.37 11.57 -10.12
C ILE A 104 12.09 11.20 -10.88
N THR A 105 12.04 11.44 -12.21
CA THR A 105 10.84 11.23 -13.03
C THR A 105 10.37 9.78 -12.95
N GLU A 106 11.26 8.80 -13.09
CA GLU A 106 10.89 7.37 -13.01
C GLU A 106 10.34 6.98 -11.64
N TRP A 107 10.92 7.54 -10.58
CA TRP A 107 10.40 7.36 -9.22
C TRP A 107 8.98 7.93 -9.08
N LEU A 108 8.75 9.15 -9.54
CA LEU A 108 7.43 9.79 -9.47
C LEU A 108 6.38 9.01 -10.25
N VAL A 109 6.70 8.59 -11.48
CA VAL A 109 5.81 7.79 -12.34
C VAL A 109 5.47 6.47 -11.65
N TRP A 110 6.47 5.77 -11.12
CA TRP A 110 6.24 4.51 -10.42
C TRP A 110 5.40 4.72 -9.14
N TYR A 111 5.75 5.71 -8.30
CA TYR A 111 5.09 5.98 -7.03
C TYR A 111 3.61 6.34 -7.22
N LEU A 112 3.31 7.26 -8.14
CA LEU A 112 1.93 7.66 -8.45
C LEU A 112 1.14 6.50 -9.08
N SER A 113 1.75 5.71 -9.94
CA SER A 113 1.12 4.51 -10.48
C SER A 113 0.85 3.45 -9.39
N CYS A 114 1.77 3.28 -8.45
CA CYS A 114 1.58 2.42 -7.26
C CYS A 114 0.41 2.92 -6.40
N MET A 115 0.26 4.23 -6.24
CA MET A 115 -0.87 4.84 -5.53
C MET A 115 -2.20 4.56 -6.22
N ILE A 116 -2.28 4.71 -7.54
CA ILE A 116 -3.48 4.37 -8.32
C ILE A 116 -3.87 2.91 -8.11
N ARG A 117 -2.91 1.99 -8.15
CA ARG A 117 -3.16 0.57 -7.87
C ARG A 117 -3.61 0.31 -6.44
N ALA A 118 -3.05 1.03 -5.45
CA ALA A 118 -3.49 0.94 -4.05
C ALA A 118 -4.94 1.37 -3.86
N ILE A 119 -5.35 2.46 -4.54
CA ILE A 119 -6.73 2.97 -4.53
C ILE A 119 -7.65 1.94 -5.18
N SER A 120 -7.34 1.47 -6.39
CA SER A 120 -8.16 0.48 -7.10
C SER A 120 -8.35 -0.81 -6.30
N ALA A 121 -7.28 -1.31 -5.67
CA ALA A 121 -7.36 -2.50 -4.81
C ALA A 121 -8.28 -2.30 -3.59
N SER A 122 -8.37 -1.07 -3.08
CA SER A 122 -9.26 -0.73 -1.97
C SER A 122 -10.70 -0.60 -2.41
N ASP A 123 -10.96 -0.02 -3.58
CA ASP A 123 -12.30 0.06 -4.16
C ASP A 123 -12.86 -1.34 -4.44
N ASP A 124 -12.04 -2.23 -4.98
CA ASP A 124 -12.42 -3.65 -5.18
C ASP A 124 -12.75 -4.36 -3.87
N ALA A 125 -11.96 -4.10 -2.81
CA ALA A 125 -12.20 -4.67 -1.50
C ALA A 125 -13.51 -4.14 -0.87
N LEU A 126 -13.74 -2.84 -0.96
CA LEU A 126 -14.95 -2.18 -0.47
C LEU A 126 -16.19 -2.68 -1.22
N SER A 127 -16.12 -2.76 -2.54
CA SER A 127 -17.21 -3.27 -3.39
C SER A 127 -17.60 -4.70 -3.02
N ARG A 128 -16.62 -5.57 -2.73
CA ARG A 128 -16.89 -6.94 -2.24
C ARG A 128 -17.61 -6.94 -0.89
N VAL A 129 -17.16 -6.11 0.06
CA VAL A 129 -17.79 -6.01 1.39
C VAL A 129 -19.22 -5.52 1.27
N LEU A 130 -19.46 -4.47 0.48
CA LEU A 130 -20.80 -3.93 0.24
C LEU A 130 -21.71 -4.94 -0.45
N SER A 131 -21.23 -5.63 -1.48
CA SER A 131 -21.98 -6.68 -2.19
C SER A 131 -22.35 -7.83 -1.24
N LYS A 132 -21.43 -8.24 -0.37
CA LYS A 132 -21.68 -9.25 0.66
C LYS A 132 -22.73 -8.80 1.67
N ALA A 133 -22.64 -7.57 2.15
CA ALA A 133 -23.60 -7.00 3.08
C ALA A 133 -25.00 -6.92 2.45
N THR A 134 -25.10 -6.41 1.24
CA THR A 134 -26.36 -6.33 0.49
C THR A 134 -26.95 -7.71 0.24
N PHE A 135 -26.14 -8.70 -0.14
CA PHE A 135 -26.57 -10.08 -0.31
C PHE A 135 -27.23 -10.61 0.96
N TRP A 136 -26.58 -10.44 2.11
CA TRP A 136 -27.12 -10.94 3.39
C TRP A 136 -28.36 -10.17 3.83
N GLN A 137 -28.45 -8.87 3.57
CA GLN A 137 -29.63 -8.07 3.88
C GLN A 137 -30.84 -8.55 3.07
N VAL A 138 -30.69 -8.77 1.76
CA VAL A 138 -31.78 -9.24 0.87
C VAL A 138 -32.20 -10.67 1.20
N HIS A 139 -31.31 -11.50 1.73
CA HIS A 139 -31.54 -12.91 1.98
C HIS A 139 -31.73 -13.26 3.48
N ALA A 140 -31.89 -12.24 4.33
CA ALA A 140 -32.00 -12.42 5.80
C ALA A 140 -33.11 -13.40 6.22
N GLU A 141 -34.24 -13.38 5.51
CA GLU A 141 -35.44 -14.17 5.86
C GLU A 141 -35.52 -15.53 5.15
N LYS A 142 -34.52 -15.90 4.33
CA LYS A 142 -34.61 -17.10 3.46
C LYS A 142 -34.26 -18.43 4.14
N GLY A 143 -34.22 -18.52 5.46
CA GLY A 143 -34.00 -19.80 6.17
C GLY A 143 -32.66 -20.49 5.79
N ILE A 144 -31.65 -19.75 5.42
CA ILE A 144 -30.33 -20.26 5.03
C ILE A 144 -29.66 -20.86 6.26
N THR A 145 -29.31 -22.16 6.18
CA THR A 145 -28.60 -22.85 7.25
C THR A 145 -27.19 -22.30 7.45
N GLU A 146 -26.60 -22.50 8.62
CA GLU A 146 -25.24 -22.06 8.95
C GLU A 146 -24.21 -22.62 7.95
N ARG A 147 -24.32 -23.91 7.60
CA ARG A 147 -23.45 -24.56 6.61
C ARG A 147 -23.55 -23.92 5.21
N GLN A 148 -24.77 -23.59 4.78
CA GLN A 148 -24.97 -22.87 3.52
C GLN A 148 -24.37 -21.47 3.59
N ARG A 149 -24.50 -20.79 4.73
CA ARG A 149 -23.91 -19.48 4.99
C ARG A 149 -22.38 -19.52 4.84
N ASP A 150 -21.73 -20.53 5.40
CA ASP A 150 -20.26 -20.68 5.33
C ASP A 150 -19.79 -20.87 3.88
N VAL A 151 -20.48 -21.69 3.10
CA VAL A 151 -20.14 -21.87 1.68
C VAL A 151 -20.38 -20.60 0.89
N LEU A 152 -21.51 -19.91 1.09
CA LEU A 152 -21.83 -18.65 0.42
C LEU A 152 -20.82 -17.55 0.80
N ASN A 153 -20.43 -17.48 2.07
CA ASN A 153 -19.39 -16.54 2.49
C ASN A 153 -18.08 -16.75 1.75
N LYS A 154 -17.63 -17.99 1.53
CA LYS A 154 -16.42 -18.26 0.73
C LYS A 154 -16.52 -17.71 -0.69
N TYR A 155 -17.71 -17.80 -1.30
CA TYR A 155 -17.96 -17.23 -2.62
C TYR A 155 -17.97 -15.72 -2.62
N LEU A 156 -18.67 -15.12 -1.67
CA LEU A 156 -18.76 -13.67 -1.51
C LEU A 156 -17.43 -13.05 -1.14
N ASP A 157 -16.54 -13.80 -0.49
CA ASP A 157 -15.17 -13.40 -0.18
C ASP A 157 -14.19 -13.54 -1.37
N GLY A 158 -14.72 -13.88 -2.55
CA GLY A 158 -13.95 -13.87 -3.80
C GLY A 158 -13.35 -15.23 -4.19
N TYR A 159 -13.91 -16.34 -3.72
CA TYR A 159 -13.49 -17.65 -4.20
C TYR A 159 -13.66 -17.77 -5.71
N GLN A 160 -12.56 -18.04 -6.41
CA GLN A 160 -12.56 -18.27 -7.86
C GLN A 160 -12.43 -19.77 -8.13
N GLY A 161 -13.48 -20.35 -8.68
CA GLY A 161 -13.48 -21.76 -9.09
C GLY A 161 -14.87 -22.36 -9.16
N LYS A 162 -14.98 -23.52 -9.83
CA LYS A 162 -16.24 -24.25 -9.88
C LYS A 162 -16.58 -24.83 -8.51
N LEU A 163 -17.80 -24.65 -8.04
CA LEU A 163 -18.35 -25.33 -6.87
C LEU A 163 -18.70 -26.77 -7.27
N THR A 164 -17.90 -27.71 -6.82
CA THR A 164 -18.19 -29.13 -6.92
C THR A 164 -18.72 -29.65 -5.59
N VAL A 165 -19.42 -30.80 -5.59
CA VAL A 165 -19.89 -31.45 -4.36
C VAL A 165 -18.75 -31.63 -3.35
N LYS A 166 -17.58 -32.10 -3.78
CA LYS A 166 -16.38 -32.23 -2.93
C LYS A 166 -15.93 -30.92 -2.32
N LYS A 167 -15.94 -29.82 -3.07
CA LYS A 167 -15.56 -28.49 -2.56
C LYS A 167 -16.63 -27.94 -1.63
N TRP A 168 -17.90 -28.14 -1.96
CA TRP A 168 -19.00 -27.77 -1.10
C TRP A 168 -18.89 -28.48 0.26
N ALA A 169 -18.73 -29.80 0.26
CA ALA A 169 -18.56 -30.59 1.47
C ALA A 169 -17.37 -30.13 2.31
N LYS A 170 -16.21 -29.81 1.67
CA LYS A 170 -15.05 -29.24 2.34
C LYS A 170 -15.34 -27.90 2.98
N PHE A 171 -16.06 -27.00 2.31
CA PHE A 171 -16.40 -25.68 2.83
C PHE A 171 -17.45 -25.75 3.94
N ALA A 172 -18.39 -26.68 3.83
CA ALA A 172 -19.42 -26.94 4.85
C ALA A 172 -18.96 -27.84 6.00
N ALA A 173 -17.70 -28.28 6.00
CA ALA A 173 -17.12 -29.21 6.99
C ALA A 173 -17.96 -30.49 7.18
N VAL A 174 -18.43 -31.09 6.06
CA VAL A 174 -19.21 -32.33 6.03
C VAL A 174 -18.59 -33.37 5.12
N SER A 175 -18.98 -34.66 5.27
CA SER A 175 -18.64 -35.72 4.31
C SER A 175 -19.24 -35.42 2.93
N ALA A 176 -18.57 -35.89 1.89
CA ALA A 176 -19.03 -35.74 0.49
C ALA A 176 -19.88 -36.93 0.01
N ASP A 177 -20.15 -37.87 0.92
CA ASP A 177 -20.96 -39.07 0.66
C ASP A 177 -22.46 -38.76 0.70
#